data_00bb70ae882c0bf63b7215d3a04ae9b1
#
_entry.id   00bb70ae882c0bf63b7215d3a04ae9b1
#
_cell.length_a   1.000
_cell.length_b   1.000
_cell.length_c   1.000
_cell.angle_alpha   90.00
_cell.angle_beta   90.00
_cell.angle_gamma   90.00
#
_symmetry.space_group_name_H-M   'P 1'
#
loop_
_entity.id
_entity.type
_entity.pdbx_description
1 polymer ?
#
loop_
_entity_poly.entity_id
_entity_poly.type
_entity_poly.pdbx_seq_one_letter_code
_entity_poly.pdbx_strand_id
1 'polypeptide(L)'
;MITPARESVVRVGTKPGTEVPPISDGSIWDAIAGCEAGGNWAINTGNGYYGGVQFDQGTWERNGGLRFAPRADLATREEQITVAEVTRERQGWGAWPVCSGRAGAR
;
A
#
# COMPACT_ATOMS: atom_id res chain seq x y z
N MET A 1 7.22 -12.19 -5.51
CA MET A 1 6.31 -12.82 -4.96
C MET A 1 6.17 -13.24 -4.76
N ILE A 2 6.90 -12.45 -5.25
CA ILE A 2 6.09 -12.99 -4.64
C ILE A 2 6.30 -13.54 -4.61
N THR A 3 7.01 -12.71 -4.96
CA THR A 3 6.48 -13.36 -4.34
C THR A 3 6.65 -13.87 -4.41
N PRO A 4 7.36 -13.26 -5.07
CA PRO A 4 6.85 -13.89 -4.67
C PRO A 4 6.87 -14.40 -4.60
N ALA A 5 7.24 -13.72 -5.08
CA ALA A 5 6.44 -14.36 -4.60
C ALA A 5 6.27 -14.85 -4.52
N ARG A 6 6.40 -14.36 -4.93
CA ARG A 6 5.49 -14.96 -4.32
C ARG A 6 4.94 -15.41 -4.64
N GLU A 7 4.86 -14.86 -4.95
CA GLU A 7 3.86 -15.37 -4.74
C GLU A 7 3.30 -15.61 -5.07
N SER A 8 3.49 -15.29 -5.52
CA SER A 8 2.54 -15.61 -5.48
C SER A 8 2.22 -15.95 -5.54
N VAL A 9 2.11 -15.75 -5.53
CA VAL A 9 1.29 -16.15 -5.18
C VAL A 9 1.05 -16.61 -4.89
N VAL A 10 0.90 -16.43 -4.89
CA VAL A 10 0.26 -16.92 -4.24
C VAL A 10 0.29 -17.32 -3.61
N ARG A 11 -0.19 -17.20 -3.16
CA ARG A 11 -0.37 -17.36 -2.20
C ARG A 11 -0.66 -18.13 -1.32
N VAL A 12 -0.68 -18.40 -1.06
CA VAL A 12 -0.70 -19.26 -0.22
C VAL A 12 -1.38 -19.17 1.12
N GLY A 13 -2.11 -20.11 1.70
CA GLY A 13 -2.68 -20.09 3.03
C GLY A 13 -3.48 -18.88 3.37
N THR A 14 -4.07 -18.27 2.42
CA THR A 14 -4.77 -17.01 2.62
C THR A 14 -6.04 -17.26 3.41
N LYS A 15 -6.27 -16.47 4.45
CA LYS A 15 -7.50 -16.54 5.20
C LYS A 15 -8.65 -15.99 4.38
N PRO A 16 -9.88 -16.50 4.60
CA PRO A 16 -11.03 -15.89 3.93
C PRO A 16 -11.11 -14.40 4.23
N GLY A 17 -11.36 -13.62 3.21
CA GLY A 17 -11.49 -12.17 3.35
C GLY A 17 -10.20 -11.41 3.24
N THR A 18 -9.06 -12.09 3.11
CA THR A 18 -7.77 -11.41 2.98
C THR A 18 -7.20 -11.49 1.57
N GLU A 19 -7.93 -12.07 0.64
CA GLU A 19 -7.49 -12.09 -0.74
C GLU A 19 -7.40 -10.68 -1.31
N VAL A 20 -6.34 -10.43 -2.06
CA VAL A 20 -6.12 -9.13 -2.67
C VAL A 20 -6.77 -9.12 -4.05
N PRO A 21 -7.73 -8.22 -4.30
CA PRO A 21 -8.36 -8.16 -5.62
C PRO A 21 -7.36 -7.72 -6.68
N PRO A 22 -7.64 -8.01 -7.95
CA PRO A 22 -6.77 -7.54 -9.02
C PRO A 22 -6.64 -6.02 -9.00
N ILE A 23 -5.43 -5.55 -9.24
CA ILE A 23 -5.16 -4.12 -9.29
C ILE A 23 -5.15 -3.70 -10.75
N SER A 24 -6.10 -2.85 -11.12
CA SER A 24 -6.26 -2.45 -12.51
C SER A 24 -5.13 -1.57 -13.02
N ASP A 25 -4.56 -0.73 -12.15
CA ASP A 25 -3.45 0.12 -12.54
C ASP A 25 -2.60 0.44 -11.32
N GLY A 26 -1.57 -0.37 -11.12
CA GLY A 26 -0.64 -0.16 -10.02
C GLY A 26 0.45 0.86 -10.34
N SER A 27 0.56 1.33 -11.58
CA SER A 27 1.69 2.18 -11.96
C SER A 27 1.64 3.53 -11.26
N ILE A 28 0.45 4.10 -11.06
CA ILE A 28 0.31 5.35 -10.34
C ILE A 28 0.80 5.20 -8.89
N TRP A 29 0.50 4.06 -8.27
CA TRP A 29 0.95 3.81 -6.91
C TRP A 29 2.45 3.57 -6.84
N ASP A 30 3.03 2.92 -7.86
CA ASP A 30 4.48 2.79 -7.93
C ASP A 30 5.16 4.15 -8.04
N ALA A 31 4.57 5.07 -8.80
CA ALA A 31 5.11 6.42 -8.91
C ALA A 31 5.01 7.16 -7.58
N ILE A 32 3.88 7.01 -6.86
CA ILE A 32 3.73 7.62 -5.55
C ILE A 32 4.73 7.02 -4.57
N ALA A 33 4.91 5.70 -4.60
CA ALA A 33 5.88 5.04 -3.73
C ALA A 33 7.31 5.49 -4.05
N GLY A 34 7.61 5.69 -5.31
CA GLY A 34 8.92 6.23 -5.71
C GLY A 34 9.18 7.59 -5.09
N CYS A 35 8.14 8.42 -5.04
CA CYS A 35 8.23 9.75 -4.44
C CYS A 35 8.28 9.69 -2.91
N GLU A 36 7.42 8.86 -2.30
CA GLU A 36 7.27 8.81 -0.83
C GLU A 36 8.40 8.03 -0.17
N ALA A 37 8.81 6.93 -0.77
CA ALA A 37 9.67 5.95 -0.10
C ALA A 37 10.82 5.45 -0.97
N GLY A 38 11.09 6.13 -2.09
CA GLY A 38 12.12 5.67 -3.01
C GLY A 38 11.83 4.32 -3.63
N GLY A 39 10.58 3.91 -3.64
CA GLY A 39 10.17 2.62 -4.20
C GLY A 39 10.29 1.45 -3.24
N ASN A 40 10.60 1.72 -1.97
CA ASN A 40 10.76 0.66 -0.98
C ASN A 40 9.44 0.42 -0.25
N TRP A 41 8.71 -0.62 -0.65
CA TRP A 41 7.42 -0.95 -0.05
C TRP A 41 7.54 -1.48 1.38
N ALA A 42 8.74 -1.87 1.81
CA ALA A 42 8.99 -2.38 3.16
C ALA A 42 9.65 -1.34 4.07
N ILE A 43 9.63 -0.08 3.68
CA ILE A 43 10.36 0.94 4.43
C ILE A 43 9.74 1.18 5.80
N ASN A 44 10.60 1.32 6.80
CA ASN A 44 10.23 1.72 8.15
C ASN A 44 11.46 2.37 8.77
N THR A 45 11.51 3.69 8.71
CA THR A 45 12.67 4.43 9.22
C THR A 45 12.47 4.94 10.66
N GLY A 46 11.33 4.59 11.27
CA GLY A 46 11.05 5.06 12.63
C GLY A 46 10.45 6.44 12.70
N ASN A 47 10.01 6.99 11.57
CA ASN A 47 9.46 8.34 11.52
C ASN A 47 7.94 8.38 11.71
N GLY A 48 7.32 7.23 12.01
CA GLY A 48 5.86 7.16 12.21
C GLY A 48 5.08 6.85 10.94
N TYR A 49 5.77 6.67 9.82
CA TYR A 49 5.15 6.33 8.54
C TYR A 49 5.74 5.05 8.02
N TYR A 50 4.93 4.23 7.36
CA TYR A 50 5.30 2.86 7.03
C TYR A 50 4.89 2.52 5.59
N GLY A 51 5.74 1.74 4.93
CA GLY A 51 5.44 1.17 3.63
C GLY A 51 5.66 2.13 2.48
N GLY A 52 5.36 1.66 1.28
CA GLY A 52 5.70 2.37 0.05
C GLY A 52 5.03 3.71 -0.10
N VAL A 53 3.80 3.86 0.38
CA VAL A 53 3.09 5.14 0.28
C VAL A 53 2.98 5.84 1.63
N GLN A 54 3.76 5.42 2.59
CA GLN A 54 3.95 6.11 3.87
C GLN A 54 2.66 6.31 4.64
N PHE A 55 1.99 5.19 4.95
CA PHE A 55 0.84 5.22 5.84
C PHE A 55 1.26 5.56 7.27
N ASP A 56 0.50 6.42 7.94
CA ASP A 56 0.55 6.43 9.40
C ASP A 56 -0.30 5.26 9.91
N GLN A 57 -0.02 4.82 11.14
CA GLN A 57 -0.65 3.61 11.66
C GLN A 57 -2.18 3.76 11.72
N GLY A 58 -2.68 4.92 12.13
CA GLY A 58 -4.12 5.13 12.21
C GLY A 58 -4.82 5.01 10.87
N THR A 59 -4.22 5.56 9.82
CA THR A 59 -4.79 5.47 8.48
C THR A 59 -4.79 4.02 7.98
N TRP A 60 -3.70 3.28 8.23
CA TRP A 60 -3.63 1.87 7.88
C TRP A 60 -4.77 1.10 8.54
N GLU A 61 -4.98 1.32 9.85
CA GLU A 61 -6.02 0.61 10.59
C GLU A 61 -7.42 1.00 10.14
N ARG A 62 -7.66 2.30 9.97
CA ARG A 62 -8.99 2.80 9.62
C ARG A 62 -9.45 2.32 8.24
N ASN A 63 -8.51 2.05 7.35
CA ASN A 63 -8.84 1.67 5.99
C ASN A 63 -8.70 0.17 5.75
N GLY A 64 -8.66 -0.61 6.80
CA GLY A 64 -8.75 -2.06 6.71
C GLY A 64 -7.42 -2.77 6.56
N GLY A 65 -6.31 -2.10 6.82
CA GLY A 65 -4.98 -2.72 6.66
C GLY A 65 -4.72 -3.87 7.61
N LEU A 66 -5.36 -3.86 8.78
CA LEU A 66 -5.08 -4.89 9.79
C LEU A 66 -5.46 -6.30 9.34
N ARG A 67 -6.35 -6.43 8.36
CA ARG A 67 -6.68 -7.75 7.84
C ARG A 67 -5.52 -8.37 7.05
N PHE A 68 -4.56 -7.55 6.63
CA PHE A 68 -3.39 -8.00 5.89
C PHE A 68 -2.15 -8.12 6.77
N ALA A 69 -1.89 -7.09 7.57
CA ALA A 69 -0.71 -7.04 8.42
C ALA A 69 -0.92 -6.01 9.51
N PRO A 70 -0.23 -6.14 10.65
CA PRO A 70 -0.37 -5.16 11.72
C PRO A 70 0.15 -3.78 11.35
N ARG A 71 1.01 -3.69 10.33
CA ARG A 71 1.61 -2.41 9.93
C ARG A 71 1.89 -2.46 8.44
N ALA A 72 1.81 -1.32 7.76
CA ALA A 72 1.88 -1.27 6.30
C ALA A 72 3.17 -1.85 5.72
N ASP A 73 4.31 -1.58 6.37
CA ASP A 73 5.60 -2.07 5.87
C ASP A 73 5.73 -3.59 5.91
N LEU A 74 4.85 -4.25 6.64
CA LEU A 74 4.84 -5.72 6.75
C LEU A 74 3.90 -6.37 5.74
N ALA A 75 3.13 -5.58 5.01
CA ALA A 75 2.21 -6.06 3.99
C ALA A 75 2.89 -6.06 2.63
N THR A 76 2.35 -6.84 1.69
CA THR A 76 2.87 -6.83 0.33
C THR A 76 2.52 -5.51 -0.36
N ARG A 77 3.21 -5.25 -1.48
CA ARG A 77 2.90 -4.09 -2.32
C ARG A 77 1.41 -4.06 -2.69
N GLU A 78 0.88 -5.19 -3.14
CA GLU A 78 -0.52 -5.28 -3.59
C GLU A 78 -1.49 -5.04 -2.44
N GLU A 79 -1.18 -5.56 -1.25
CA GLU A 79 -2.01 -5.32 -0.08
C GLU A 79 -1.99 -3.84 0.30
N GLN A 80 -0.82 -3.22 0.26
CA GLN A 80 -0.70 -1.79 0.53
C GLN A 80 -1.49 -0.97 -0.49
N ILE A 81 -1.43 -1.33 -1.76
CA ILE A 81 -2.18 -0.63 -2.80
C ILE A 81 -3.69 -0.79 -2.56
N THR A 82 -4.13 -1.97 -2.16
CA THR A 82 -5.55 -2.18 -1.85
C THR A 82 -6.01 -1.22 -0.76
N VAL A 83 -5.25 -1.07 0.31
CA VAL A 83 -5.57 -0.14 1.39
C VAL A 83 -5.46 1.31 0.92
N ALA A 84 -4.47 1.59 0.07
CA ALA A 84 -4.31 2.93 -0.50
C ALA A 84 -5.50 3.33 -1.37
N GLU A 85 -6.07 2.39 -2.13
CA GLU A 85 -7.26 2.67 -2.92
C GLU A 85 -8.45 3.03 -2.03
N VAL A 86 -8.63 2.32 -0.92
CA VAL A 86 -9.68 2.67 0.04
C VAL A 86 -9.44 4.05 0.63
N THR A 87 -8.19 4.35 0.97
CA THR A 87 -7.82 5.65 1.52
C THR A 87 -8.13 6.76 0.52
N ARG A 88 -7.79 6.54 -0.75
CA ARG A 88 -8.07 7.51 -1.80
C ARG A 88 -9.56 7.76 -1.95
N GLU A 89 -10.37 6.71 -1.87
CA GLU A 89 -11.82 6.86 -1.99
C GLU A 89 -12.40 7.69 -0.85
N ARG A 90 -11.83 7.58 0.33
CA ARG A 90 -12.33 8.29 1.51
C ARG A 90 -11.77 9.70 1.64
N GLN A 91 -10.51 9.89 1.32
CA GLN A 91 -9.80 11.14 1.57
C GLN A 91 -9.34 11.83 0.30
N GLY A 92 -9.46 11.17 -0.85
CA GLY A 92 -8.95 11.69 -2.10
C GLY A 92 -7.44 11.63 -2.17
N TRP A 93 -6.90 12.18 -3.26
CA TRP A 93 -5.45 12.22 -3.45
C TRP A 93 -4.75 13.13 -2.45
N GLY A 94 -5.52 13.93 -1.70
CA GLY A 94 -4.96 14.80 -0.67
C GLY A 94 -4.26 14.07 0.47
N ALA A 95 -4.46 12.76 0.60
CA ALA A 95 -3.69 11.96 1.54
C ALA A 95 -2.21 11.90 1.14
N TRP A 96 -1.91 12.15 -0.13
CA TRP A 96 -0.53 12.22 -0.65
C TRP A 96 -0.36 13.54 -1.41
N PRO A 97 -0.35 14.68 -0.70
CA PRO A 97 -0.55 15.99 -1.34
C PRO A 97 0.52 16.38 -2.35
N VAL A 98 1.76 15.99 -2.13
CA VAL A 98 2.85 16.31 -3.05
C VAL A 98 3.06 15.19 -4.05
N CYS A 99 3.14 13.96 -3.55
CA CYS A 99 3.53 12.84 -4.39
C CYS A 99 2.45 12.42 -5.37
N SER A 100 1.16 12.61 -5.03
CA SER A 100 0.11 12.35 -6.00
C SER A 100 0.22 13.27 -7.21
N GLY A 101 0.52 14.54 -6.96
CA GLY A 101 0.72 15.49 -8.05
C GLY A 101 1.92 15.12 -8.92
N ARG A 102 3.01 14.70 -8.30
CA ARG A 102 4.21 14.29 -9.05
C ARG A 102 3.96 13.03 -9.87
N ALA A 103 3.09 12.17 -9.38
CA ALA A 103 2.75 10.94 -10.09
C ALA A 103 1.71 11.16 -11.18
N GLY A 104 1.14 12.34 -11.28
CA GLY A 104 0.11 12.65 -12.26
C GLY A 104 -1.26 12.14 -11.87
N ALA A 105 -1.53 11.92 -10.60
CA ALA A 105 -2.75 11.30 -10.10
C ALA A 105 -3.81 12.32 -9.72
N ARG A 106 -4.08 13.27 -10.44
CA ARG A 106 -5.04 14.29 -10.05
C ARG A 106 -6.43 14.11 -10.59
#